data_cc08e8317f0957656bb9e14d20d448b1
#
_entry.id   cc08e8317f0957656bb9e14d20d448b1
#
_cell.length_a   1.000
_cell.length_b   1.000
_cell.length_c   1.000
_cell.angle_alpha   90.00
_cell.angle_beta   90.00
_cell.angle_gamma   90.00
#
_symmetry.space_group_name_H-M   'P 1'
#
loop_
_entity.id
_entity.type
_entity.pdbx_description
1 polymer ?
#
loop_
_entity_poly.entity_id
_entity_poly.type
_entity_poly.pdbx_seq_one_letter_code
_entity_poly.pdbx_strand_id
1 'polypeptide(L)'
;MQELDTEHRWIDIPEEVLDKYKYYRSTPLVRAYALEEALGTPAHIYFKNESTNPLGSHKINSALPQCYYAKQEGTTNVTTETGAGQWGAALS
;
A
#
# COMPACT_ATOMS: atom_id res chain seq x y z
N MET A 1 -6.20 -10.66 -10.85
CA MET A 1 -7.17 -11.78 -10.85
C MET A 1 -7.32 -12.45 -9.49
N GLN A 2 -6.32 -12.38 -8.62
CA GLN A 2 -6.41 -12.93 -7.24
C GLN A 2 -7.52 -12.28 -6.42
N GLU A 3 -7.79 -11.01 -6.62
CA GLU A 3 -8.86 -10.29 -5.92
C GLU A 3 -10.25 -10.85 -6.24
N LEU A 4 -10.38 -11.58 -7.34
CA LEU A 4 -11.64 -12.21 -7.75
C LEU A 4 -11.76 -13.67 -7.29
N ASP A 5 -10.72 -14.21 -6.67
CA ASP A 5 -10.72 -15.57 -6.15
C ASP A 5 -11.54 -15.62 -4.87
N THR A 6 -12.69 -16.35 -4.92
CA THR A 6 -13.57 -16.53 -3.78
C THR A 6 -13.37 -17.89 -3.09
N GLU A 7 -12.55 -18.78 -3.66
CA GLU A 7 -12.30 -20.11 -3.11
C GLU A 7 -11.23 -20.11 -2.02
N HIS A 8 -10.26 -19.18 -2.09
CA HIS A 8 -9.16 -19.08 -1.14
C HIS A 8 -9.30 -17.86 -0.26
N ARG A 9 -9.39 -18.07 1.05
CA ARG A 9 -9.41 -16.99 2.04
C ARG A 9 -8.04 -16.30 2.16
N TRP A 10 -6.97 -17.08 2.03
CA TRP A 10 -5.60 -16.63 2.19
C TRP A 10 -4.82 -16.91 0.92
N ILE A 11 -4.14 -15.91 0.41
CA ILE A 11 -3.28 -16.01 -0.77
C ILE A 11 -1.90 -15.50 -0.36
N ASP A 12 -0.87 -16.29 -0.65
CA ASP A 12 0.50 -15.92 -0.30
C ASP A 12 0.99 -14.77 -1.16
N ILE A 13 1.71 -13.85 -0.53
CA ILE A 13 2.41 -12.78 -1.24
C ILE A 13 3.69 -13.37 -1.84
N PRO A 14 3.98 -13.13 -3.13
CA PRO A 14 5.23 -13.61 -3.74
C PRO A 14 6.45 -13.15 -2.95
N GLU A 15 7.45 -14.02 -2.83
CA GLU A 15 8.64 -13.75 -2.04
C GLU A 15 9.40 -12.50 -2.49
N GLU A 16 9.47 -12.26 -3.79
CA GLU A 16 10.12 -11.05 -4.35
C GLU A 16 9.41 -9.77 -3.89
N VAL A 17 8.07 -9.78 -3.80
CA VAL A 17 7.29 -8.66 -3.29
C VAL A 17 7.54 -8.47 -1.79
N LEU A 18 7.56 -9.56 -1.02
CA LEU A 18 7.87 -9.51 0.42
C LEU A 18 9.26 -8.91 0.67
N ASP A 19 10.25 -9.27 -0.13
CA ASP A 19 11.60 -8.73 -0.01
C ASP A 19 11.64 -7.22 -0.25
N LYS A 20 10.86 -6.72 -1.20
CA LYS A 20 10.73 -5.27 -1.46
C LYS A 20 10.03 -4.55 -0.32
N TYR A 21 9.01 -5.16 0.29
CA TYR A 21 8.33 -4.58 1.45
C TYR A 21 9.27 -4.36 2.64
N LYS A 22 10.30 -5.18 2.81
CA LYS A 22 11.27 -5.05 3.90
C LYS A 22 12.04 -3.73 3.88
N TYR A 23 12.14 -3.05 2.74
CA TYR A 23 12.88 -1.79 2.62
C TYR A 23 12.20 -0.63 3.33
N TYR A 24 10.87 -0.64 3.52
CA TYR A 24 10.16 0.48 4.11
C TYR A 24 9.12 0.10 5.16
N ARG A 25 8.81 -1.17 5.32
CA ARG A 25 7.93 -1.64 6.38
C ARG A 25 8.73 -2.03 7.63
N SER A 26 8.19 -1.90 8.84
CA SER A 26 6.80 -1.52 9.13
C SER A 26 6.67 0.00 9.28
N THR A 27 5.49 0.52 8.93
CA THR A 27 5.15 1.93 9.17
C THR A 27 4.48 2.09 10.54
N PRO A 28 4.59 3.28 11.19
CA PRO A 28 4.06 3.47 12.54
C PRO A 28 2.54 3.38 12.62
N LEU A 29 2.05 2.80 13.71
CA LEU A 29 0.65 2.90 14.12
C LEU A 29 0.57 3.99 15.18
N VAL A 30 -0.21 5.04 14.91
CA VAL A 30 -0.28 6.23 15.74
C VAL A 30 -1.70 6.43 16.27
N ARG A 31 -1.83 6.76 17.55
CA ARG A 31 -3.13 7.09 18.11
C ARG A 31 -3.45 8.56 17.86
N ALA A 32 -4.67 8.82 17.39
CA ALA A 32 -5.14 10.16 17.02
C ALA A 32 -5.84 10.85 18.21
N TYR A 33 -5.10 11.21 19.25
CA TYR A 33 -5.65 11.82 20.47
C TYR A 33 -6.46 13.10 20.20
N ALA A 34 -5.93 13.98 19.37
CA ALA A 34 -6.61 15.24 19.03
C ALA A 34 -7.95 15.01 18.33
N LEU A 35 -8.01 14.02 17.47
CA LEU A 35 -9.25 13.67 16.77
C LEU A 35 -10.28 13.06 17.72
N GLU A 36 -9.84 12.19 18.63
CA GLU A 36 -10.71 11.62 19.66
C GLU A 36 -11.35 12.72 20.52
N GLU A 37 -10.55 13.71 20.94
CA GLU A 37 -11.02 14.85 21.71
C GLU A 37 -11.99 15.73 20.92
N ALA A 38 -11.67 16.04 19.66
CA ALA A 38 -12.50 16.86 18.80
C ALA A 38 -13.87 16.23 18.54
N LEU A 39 -13.95 14.91 18.45
CA LEU A 39 -15.19 14.16 18.26
C LEU A 39 -15.95 13.88 19.55
N GLY A 40 -15.32 14.08 20.69
CA GLY A 40 -15.91 13.78 21.99
C GLY A 40 -16.26 12.30 22.17
N THR A 41 -15.56 11.40 21.53
CA THR A 41 -15.83 9.96 21.55
C THR A 41 -14.99 9.22 22.58
N PRO A 42 -15.53 8.18 23.26
CA PRO A 42 -14.72 7.29 24.08
C PRO A 42 -13.92 6.27 23.27
N ALA A 43 -14.12 6.20 21.97
CA ALA A 43 -13.40 5.28 21.09
C ALA A 43 -11.91 5.66 20.97
N HIS A 44 -11.06 4.64 20.90
CA HIS A 44 -9.64 4.83 20.61
C HIS A 44 -9.44 4.78 19.10
N ILE A 45 -9.00 5.91 18.51
CA ILE A 45 -8.83 6.04 17.07
C ILE A 45 -7.33 5.98 16.74
N TYR A 46 -6.98 5.07 15.83
CA TYR A 46 -5.60 4.90 15.37
C TYR A 46 -5.53 5.12 13.86
N PHE A 47 -4.36 5.53 13.39
CA PHE A 47 -4.08 5.57 11.96
C PHE A 47 -2.70 4.99 11.67
N LYS A 48 -2.58 4.38 10.49
CA LYS A 48 -1.32 3.87 9.99
C LYS A 48 -0.60 5.00 9.26
N ASN A 49 0.54 5.43 9.80
CA ASN A 49 1.27 6.57 9.24
C ASN A 49 2.15 6.10 8.07
N GLU A 50 1.62 6.22 6.85
CA GLU A 50 2.32 5.84 5.62
C GLU A 50 3.18 6.97 5.04
N SER A 51 3.19 8.17 5.67
CA SER A 51 4.02 9.28 5.21
C SER A 51 5.52 9.03 5.41
N THR A 52 5.87 8.03 6.22
CA THR A 52 7.26 7.68 6.51
C THR A 52 7.92 6.79 5.47
N ASN A 53 7.17 6.25 4.51
CA ASN A 53 7.74 5.46 3.43
C ASN A 53 8.40 6.37 2.37
N PRO A 54 9.21 5.83 1.45
CA PRO A 54 9.95 6.64 0.47
C PRO A 54 9.09 7.56 -0.40
N LEU A 55 7.83 7.25 -0.62
CA LEU A 55 6.91 8.02 -1.45
C LEU A 55 5.93 8.87 -0.65
N GLY A 56 5.93 8.75 0.67
CA GLY A 56 5.01 9.48 1.55
C GLY A 56 3.54 9.09 1.40
N SER A 57 3.24 7.93 0.81
CA SER A 57 1.88 7.47 0.54
C SER A 57 1.77 5.95 0.58
N HIS A 58 0.57 5.45 0.91
CA HIS A 58 0.26 4.01 0.93
C HIS A 58 0.25 3.36 -0.47
N LYS A 59 0.22 4.14 -1.54
CA LYS A 59 0.06 3.62 -2.91
C LYS A 59 1.19 2.71 -3.36
N ILE A 60 2.38 2.85 -2.79
CA ILE A 60 3.50 1.94 -3.06
C ILE A 60 3.17 0.49 -2.68
N ASN A 61 2.34 0.29 -1.66
CA ASN A 61 1.94 -1.05 -1.22
C ASN A 61 1.18 -1.83 -2.31
N SER A 62 0.42 -1.12 -3.14
CA SER A 62 -0.31 -1.71 -4.27
C SER A 62 0.50 -1.69 -5.56
N ALA A 63 1.31 -0.65 -5.77
CA ALA A 63 2.12 -0.51 -6.97
C ALA A 63 3.15 -1.63 -7.14
N LEU A 64 3.82 -2.03 -6.05
CA LEU A 64 4.82 -3.09 -6.09
C LEU A 64 4.28 -4.43 -6.59
N PRO A 65 3.20 -5.00 -6.01
CA PRO A 65 2.67 -6.27 -6.51
C PRO A 65 2.07 -6.14 -7.91
N GLN A 66 1.45 -5.01 -8.25
CA GLN A 66 0.92 -4.80 -9.59
C GLN A 66 2.02 -4.81 -10.65
N CYS A 67 3.15 -4.15 -10.39
CA CYS A 67 4.30 -4.17 -11.28
C CYS A 67 4.92 -5.56 -11.39
N TYR A 68 5.01 -6.29 -10.28
CA TYR A 68 5.50 -7.65 -10.26
C TYR A 68 4.67 -8.57 -11.16
N TYR A 69 3.36 -8.56 -11.00
CA TYR A 69 2.47 -9.40 -11.80
C TYR A 69 2.45 -8.99 -13.27
N ALA A 70 2.47 -7.70 -13.56
CA ALA A 70 2.57 -7.22 -14.94
C ALA A 70 3.84 -7.73 -15.62
N LYS A 71 4.97 -7.71 -14.92
CA LYS A 71 6.22 -8.26 -15.43
C LYS A 71 6.14 -9.77 -15.67
N GLN A 72 5.51 -10.51 -14.76
CA GLN A 72 5.31 -11.97 -14.91
C GLN A 72 4.44 -12.31 -16.13
N GLU A 73 3.50 -11.45 -16.47
CA GLU A 73 2.63 -11.61 -17.64
C GLU A 73 3.30 -11.15 -18.96
N GLY A 74 4.54 -10.69 -18.91
CA GLY A 74 5.29 -10.26 -20.08
C GLY A 74 4.96 -8.85 -20.56
N THR A 75 4.33 -8.02 -19.74
CA THR A 75 4.02 -6.63 -20.07
C THR A 75 5.31 -5.81 -20.15
N THR A 76 5.49 -5.08 -21.25
CA THR A 76 6.69 -4.25 -21.48
C THR A 76 6.48 -2.78 -21.14
N ASN A 77 5.24 -2.30 -21.18
CA ASN A 77 4.90 -0.91 -20.90
C ASN A 77 3.72 -0.83 -19.94
N VAL A 78 3.78 0.11 -19.01
CA VAL A 78 2.71 0.38 -18.04
C VAL A 78 2.37 1.86 -18.09
N THR A 79 1.08 2.17 -18.12
CA THR A 79 0.59 3.55 -18.07
C THR A 79 -0.33 3.72 -16.87
N THR A 80 -0.39 4.94 -16.34
CA THR A 80 -1.26 5.27 -15.23
C THR A 80 -1.74 6.69 -15.32
N GLU A 81 -2.92 6.94 -14.77
CA GLU A 81 -3.39 8.29 -14.48
C GLU A 81 -2.95 8.66 -13.06
N THR A 82 -2.56 9.91 -12.87
CA THR A 82 -2.15 10.39 -11.55
C THR A 82 -2.72 11.78 -11.29
N GLY A 83 -3.40 11.96 -10.15
CA GLY A 83 -3.93 13.27 -9.74
C GLY A 83 -2.86 14.12 -9.07
N ALA A 84 -2.32 13.65 -7.95
CA ALA A 84 -1.31 14.37 -7.16
C ALA A 84 0.13 13.91 -7.41
N GLY A 85 0.37 13.05 -8.39
CA GLY A 85 1.70 12.53 -8.72
C GLY A 85 2.12 11.28 -7.96
N GLN A 86 1.36 10.84 -6.98
CA GLN A 86 1.74 9.71 -6.11
C GLN A 86 1.74 8.36 -6.84
N TRP A 87 0.74 8.09 -7.68
CA TRP A 87 0.72 6.87 -8.49
C TRP A 87 1.83 6.86 -9.53
N GLY A 88 2.07 8.01 -10.18
CA GLY A 88 3.16 8.14 -11.13
C GLY A 88 4.51 7.87 -10.47
N ALA A 89 4.76 8.46 -9.31
CA ALA A 89 5.98 8.22 -8.54
C ALA A 89 6.10 6.76 -8.08
N ALA A 90 5.00 6.14 -7.64
CA ALA A 90 5.01 4.76 -7.17
C ALA A 90 5.34 3.76 -8.27
N LEU A 91 4.91 4.03 -9.52
CA LEU A 91 5.13 3.14 -10.66
C LEU A 91 6.45 3.40 -11.38
N SER A 92 7.07 4.54 -11.16
CA SER A 92 8.36 4.85 -11.76
C SER A 92 9.51 4.12 -11.06
#